data_a2186e8e66cc51c6becc310bc7610981
#
_entry.id   a2186e8e66cc51c6becc310bc7610981
#
_cell.length_a   1.000
_cell.length_b   1.000
_cell.length_c   1.000
_cell.angle_alpha   90.00
_cell.angle_beta   90.00
_cell.angle_gamma   90.00
#
_symmetry.space_group_name_H-M   'P 1'
#
loop_
_entity.id
_entity.type
_entity.pdbx_description
1 polymer ?
#
loop_
_entity_poly.entity_id
_entity_poly.type
_entity_poly.pdbx_seq_one_letter_code
_entity_poly.pdbx_strand_id
1 'polypeptide(L)'
;MFMHSLGISVYPDKSDIKEVYDYMETAAKLGFTRIFTCFLSIPDDKRESYLKEFKGFMDKAHELGFVVAADTNPEVFKLIGATPNNLKPFADLGLDIIRLDGNFGTQGDIAVTRNPYGIKIEFNASMDAGVDLLIKNGGNKDQIIMCHNFFPERYTGLDFDLFQQFNKQWKALNLHTAAFVSSHNDPTIGPWEVFCGLPTVEIMRPLPIEVQARYLLATGDVDDIIVGNYPASTKELEALSKINFQA
;
A
#
# COMPACT_ATOMS: atom_id res chain seq x y z
N MET A 1 -3.00 -15.30 -11.48
CA MET A 1 -1.79 -14.62 -11.97
C MET A 1 -1.96 -13.17 -11.54
N PHE A 2 -1.18 -12.70 -10.58
CA PHE A 2 -1.22 -11.27 -10.24
C PHE A 2 -0.65 -10.52 -11.44
N MET A 3 -1.43 -9.60 -12.01
CA MET A 3 -0.91 -8.69 -13.02
C MET A 3 -0.14 -7.60 -12.29
N HIS A 4 0.94 -7.12 -12.88
CA HIS A 4 1.63 -5.92 -12.41
C HIS A 4 0.66 -4.75 -12.38
N SER A 5 0.69 -3.94 -11.31
CA SER A 5 -0.19 -2.78 -11.19
C SER A 5 0.56 -1.49 -10.89
N LEU A 6 -0.02 -0.39 -11.37
CA LEU A 6 0.32 0.94 -10.92
C LEU A 6 -0.66 1.35 -9.82
N GLY A 7 -0.12 1.92 -8.76
CA GLY A 7 -0.91 2.41 -7.63
C GLY A 7 -0.62 3.88 -7.32
N ILE A 8 -1.58 4.49 -6.64
CA ILE A 8 -1.48 5.81 -6.06
C ILE A 8 -1.74 5.74 -4.56
N SER A 9 -1.18 6.67 -3.80
CA SER A 9 -1.60 6.91 -2.43
C SER A 9 -2.58 8.08 -2.39
N VAL A 10 -3.59 7.97 -1.52
CA VAL A 10 -4.51 9.06 -1.20
C VAL A 10 -4.80 9.08 0.31
N TYR A 11 -5.02 10.26 0.85
CA TYR A 11 -5.24 10.48 2.28
C TYR A 11 -6.51 11.32 2.48
N PRO A 12 -7.71 10.69 2.41
CA PRO A 12 -9.00 11.41 2.46
C PRO A 12 -9.24 12.17 3.78
N ASP A 13 -8.57 11.75 4.86
CA ASP A 13 -8.61 12.42 6.17
C ASP A 13 -7.87 13.77 6.20
N LYS A 14 -7.03 14.04 5.18
CA LYS A 14 -6.14 15.21 5.10
C LYS A 14 -6.36 16.07 3.86
N SER A 15 -7.32 15.72 3.01
CA SER A 15 -7.52 16.38 1.72
C SER A 15 -9.00 16.61 1.45
N ASP A 16 -9.33 17.58 0.62
CA ASP A 16 -10.69 17.74 0.12
C ASP A 16 -11.09 16.49 -0.68
N ILE A 17 -12.23 15.90 -0.32
CA ILE A 17 -12.67 14.63 -0.91
C ILE A 17 -12.94 14.74 -2.42
N LYS A 18 -13.34 15.92 -2.90
CA LYS A 18 -13.56 16.16 -4.32
C LYS A 18 -12.23 16.14 -5.08
N GLU A 19 -11.19 16.78 -4.54
CA GLU A 19 -9.84 16.74 -5.13
C GLU A 19 -9.31 15.30 -5.16
N VAL A 20 -9.55 14.53 -4.10
CA VAL A 20 -9.20 13.10 -4.07
C VAL A 20 -9.91 12.33 -5.19
N TYR A 21 -11.20 12.55 -5.40
CA TYR A 21 -11.97 11.88 -6.46
C TYR A 21 -11.49 12.28 -7.86
N ASP A 22 -11.24 13.56 -8.11
CA ASP A 22 -10.72 14.05 -9.39
C ASP A 22 -9.35 13.44 -9.71
N TYR A 23 -8.49 13.29 -8.70
CA TYR A 23 -7.19 12.63 -8.82
C TYR A 23 -7.33 11.14 -9.11
N MET A 24 -8.21 10.43 -8.39
CA MET A 24 -8.51 9.03 -8.62
C MET A 24 -9.04 8.78 -10.04
N GLU A 25 -9.96 9.62 -10.54
CA GLU A 25 -10.48 9.54 -11.90
C GLU A 25 -9.38 9.74 -12.95
N THR A 26 -8.45 10.67 -12.70
CA THR A 26 -7.30 10.89 -13.57
C THR A 26 -6.39 9.67 -13.59
N ALA A 27 -6.06 9.11 -12.44
CA ALA A 27 -5.23 7.91 -12.34
C ALA A 27 -5.90 6.69 -12.98
N ALA A 28 -7.21 6.48 -12.74
CA ALA A 28 -7.96 5.37 -13.36
C ALA A 28 -7.95 5.44 -14.89
N LYS A 29 -8.14 6.63 -15.50
CA LYS A 29 -8.05 6.85 -16.96
C LYS A 29 -6.67 6.52 -17.51
N LEU A 30 -5.62 6.61 -16.70
CA LEU A 30 -4.23 6.28 -17.04
C LEU A 30 -3.85 4.82 -16.72
N GLY A 31 -4.82 4.00 -16.28
CA GLY A 31 -4.61 2.57 -16.05
C GLY A 31 -4.08 2.21 -14.66
N PHE A 32 -4.13 3.12 -13.70
CA PHE A 32 -3.84 2.81 -12.31
C PHE A 32 -4.99 2.01 -11.71
N THR A 33 -4.67 0.97 -10.97
CA THR A 33 -5.67 0.00 -10.44
C THR A 33 -5.52 -0.27 -8.95
N ARG A 34 -4.56 0.35 -8.28
CA ARG A 34 -4.33 0.15 -6.85
C ARG A 34 -4.31 1.48 -6.10
N ILE A 35 -4.94 1.50 -4.92
CA ILE A 35 -4.87 2.62 -3.98
C ILE A 35 -4.24 2.14 -2.68
N PHE A 36 -3.34 2.97 -2.13
CA PHE A 36 -2.88 2.89 -0.76
C PHE A 36 -3.46 4.06 0.05
N THR A 37 -3.93 3.78 1.26
CA THR A 37 -4.36 4.79 2.23
C THR A 37 -3.96 4.39 3.65
N CYS A 38 -4.25 5.23 4.64
CA CYS A 38 -3.81 5.00 6.01
C CYS A 38 -4.97 5.21 7.00
N PHE A 39 -5.16 4.27 7.94
CA PHE A 39 -6.13 4.35 9.02
C PHE A 39 -5.52 4.73 10.37
N LEU A 40 -4.19 4.90 10.43
CA LEU A 40 -3.49 5.10 11.70
C LEU A 40 -3.80 6.45 12.35
N SER A 41 -4.33 7.41 11.60
CA SER A 41 -4.64 8.77 12.04
C SER A 41 -6.11 9.01 12.39
N ILE A 42 -6.96 7.97 12.43
CA ILE A 42 -8.39 8.13 12.75
C ILE A 42 -8.58 8.56 14.21
N PRO A 43 -9.11 9.77 14.49
CA PRO A 43 -9.42 10.20 15.87
C PRO A 43 -10.60 9.42 16.45
N ASP A 44 -10.50 9.01 17.72
CA ASP A 44 -11.57 8.25 18.42
C ASP A 44 -12.92 8.98 18.45
N ASP A 45 -12.88 10.29 18.64
CA ASP A 45 -14.07 11.16 18.74
C ASP A 45 -14.78 11.39 17.39
N LYS A 46 -14.13 11.12 16.28
CA LYS A 46 -14.65 11.26 14.91
C LYS A 46 -14.91 9.93 14.20
N ARG A 47 -14.73 8.84 14.90
CA ARG A 47 -14.74 7.48 14.32
C ARG A 47 -15.95 7.19 13.46
N GLU A 48 -17.16 7.43 13.97
CA GLU A 48 -18.40 7.04 13.27
C GLU A 48 -18.61 7.86 11.99
N SER A 49 -18.37 9.16 12.04
CA SER A 49 -18.44 10.02 10.86
C SER A 49 -17.39 9.66 9.82
N TYR A 50 -16.16 9.42 10.26
CA TYR A 50 -15.05 9.05 9.37
C TYR A 50 -15.30 7.71 8.66
N LEU A 51 -15.76 6.69 9.38
CA LEU A 51 -16.06 5.38 8.77
C LEU A 51 -17.20 5.47 7.74
N LYS A 52 -18.18 6.36 7.97
CA LYS A 52 -19.24 6.60 7.01
C LYS A 52 -18.74 7.32 5.76
N GLU A 53 -17.88 8.31 5.91
CA GLU A 53 -17.24 9.01 4.80
C GLU A 53 -16.31 8.07 4.04
N PHE A 54 -15.55 7.24 4.76
CA PHE A 54 -14.66 6.25 4.17
C PHE A 54 -15.41 5.20 3.35
N LYS A 55 -16.62 4.79 3.75
CA LYS A 55 -17.47 3.91 2.93
C LYS A 55 -17.77 4.52 1.57
N GLY A 56 -18.11 5.81 1.52
CA GLY A 56 -18.32 6.53 0.26
C GLY A 56 -17.07 6.61 -0.62
N PHE A 57 -15.91 6.80 0.00
CA PHE A 57 -14.61 6.71 -0.69
C PHE A 57 -14.36 5.33 -1.29
N MET A 58 -14.62 4.24 -0.53
CA MET A 58 -14.47 2.87 -1.01
C MET A 58 -15.39 2.57 -2.19
N ASP A 59 -16.67 2.98 -2.09
CA ASP A 59 -17.64 2.78 -3.17
C ASP A 59 -17.17 3.50 -4.46
N LYS A 60 -16.63 4.73 -4.35
CA LYS A 60 -16.06 5.47 -5.48
C LYS A 60 -14.78 4.81 -6.03
N ALA A 61 -13.91 4.31 -5.18
CA ALA A 61 -12.70 3.60 -5.59
C ALA A 61 -13.04 2.34 -6.40
N HIS A 62 -13.99 1.55 -5.93
CA HIS A 62 -14.45 0.36 -6.63
C HIS A 62 -15.19 0.68 -7.94
N GLU A 63 -16.00 1.75 -8.00
CA GLU A 63 -16.61 2.24 -9.26
C GLU A 63 -15.54 2.52 -10.32
N LEU A 64 -14.40 3.06 -9.90
CA LEU A 64 -13.27 3.36 -10.78
C LEU A 64 -12.36 2.14 -11.06
N GLY A 65 -12.63 1.00 -10.46
CA GLY A 65 -11.89 -0.26 -10.66
C GLY A 65 -10.62 -0.41 -9.82
N PHE A 66 -10.50 0.36 -8.75
CA PHE A 66 -9.36 0.24 -7.83
C PHE A 66 -9.53 -0.90 -6.82
N VAL A 67 -8.40 -1.53 -6.49
CA VAL A 67 -8.19 -2.34 -5.29
C VAL A 67 -7.57 -1.46 -4.21
N VAL A 68 -8.13 -1.44 -3.02
CA VAL A 68 -7.72 -0.51 -1.95
C VAL A 68 -7.02 -1.24 -0.82
N ALA A 69 -5.79 -0.81 -0.53
CA ALA A 69 -5.02 -1.20 0.65
C ALA A 69 -5.05 -0.10 1.70
N ALA A 70 -5.32 -0.45 2.95
CA ALA A 70 -5.25 0.50 4.06
C ALA A 70 -4.24 0.04 5.12
N ASP A 71 -3.40 0.98 5.54
CA ASP A 71 -2.46 0.78 6.63
C ASP A 71 -3.20 0.71 7.96
N THR A 72 -2.95 -0.34 8.74
CA THR A 72 -3.65 -0.66 9.97
C THR A 72 -2.69 -1.20 11.03
N ASN A 73 -3.11 -1.17 12.28
CA ASN A 73 -2.42 -1.78 13.40
C ASN A 73 -3.43 -2.38 14.42
N PRO A 74 -2.99 -3.06 15.48
CA PRO A 74 -3.91 -3.60 16.50
C PRO A 74 -4.85 -2.57 17.11
N GLU A 75 -4.45 -1.30 17.21
CA GLU A 75 -5.29 -0.22 17.75
C GLU A 75 -6.41 0.15 16.76
N VAL A 76 -6.11 0.23 15.47
CA VAL A 76 -7.13 0.42 14.43
C VAL A 76 -8.11 -0.73 14.40
N PHE A 77 -7.65 -1.98 14.55
CA PHE A 77 -8.55 -3.13 14.67
C PHE A 77 -9.54 -2.96 15.82
N LYS A 78 -9.04 -2.61 17.01
CA LYS A 78 -9.88 -2.34 18.18
C LYS A 78 -10.86 -1.19 17.93
N LEU A 79 -10.39 -0.11 17.30
CA LEU A 79 -11.17 1.07 16.98
C LEU A 79 -12.34 0.73 16.04
N ILE A 80 -12.11 -0.08 15.03
CA ILE A 80 -13.11 -0.52 14.04
C ILE A 80 -14.02 -1.63 14.60
N GLY A 81 -13.61 -2.28 15.70
CA GLY A 81 -14.32 -3.41 16.28
C GLY A 81 -13.98 -4.74 15.61
N ALA A 82 -12.82 -4.81 14.95
CA ALA A 82 -12.28 -6.02 14.36
C ALA A 82 -11.37 -6.77 15.33
N THR A 83 -11.12 -8.04 15.05
CA THR A 83 -10.12 -8.88 15.73
C THR A 83 -9.44 -9.76 14.69
N PRO A 84 -8.27 -10.38 15.01
CA PRO A 84 -7.63 -11.31 14.09
C PRO A 84 -8.52 -12.46 13.61
N ASN A 85 -9.51 -12.86 14.42
CA ASN A 85 -10.47 -13.91 14.09
C ASN A 85 -11.76 -13.39 13.44
N ASN A 86 -11.94 -12.07 13.35
CA ASN A 86 -13.14 -11.45 12.79
C ASN A 86 -12.80 -10.17 12.02
N LEU A 87 -12.61 -10.27 10.73
CA LEU A 87 -12.38 -9.14 9.83
C LEU A 87 -13.67 -8.59 9.20
N LYS A 88 -14.85 -9.01 9.68
CA LYS A 88 -16.13 -8.53 9.15
C LYS A 88 -16.24 -7.00 9.10
N PRO A 89 -15.80 -6.23 10.12
CA PRO A 89 -15.85 -4.77 10.05
C PRO A 89 -15.09 -4.18 8.85
N PHE A 90 -13.93 -4.74 8.49
CA PHE A 90 -13.21 -4.31 7.29
C PHE A 90 -13.90 -4.74 6.00
N ALA A 91 -14.47 -5.94 5.97
CA ALA A 91 -15.25 -6.41 4.83
C ALA A 91 -16.51 -5.55 4.61
N ASP A 92 -17.19 -5.11 5.68
CA ASP A 92 -18.35 -4.22 5.62
C ASP A 92 -17.98 -2.82 5.08
N LEU A 93 -16.75 -2.35 5.33
CA LEU A 93 -16.21 -1.15 4.70
C LEU A 93 -15.86 -1.35 3.22
N GLY A 94 -15.74 -2.60 2.77
CA GLY A 94 -15.32 -2.95 1.41
C GLY A 94 -13.81 -3.00 1.21
N LEU A 95 -12.99 -3.06 2.28
CA LEU A 95 -11.54 -3.05 2.15
C LEU A 95 -11.03 -4.34 1.51
N ASP A 96 -10.15 -4.21 0.50
CA ASP A 96 -9.62 -5.34 -0.27
C ASP A 96 -8.33 -5.88 0.35
N ILE A 97 -7.50 -4.99 0.89
CA ILE A 97 -6.19 -5.32 1.43
C ILE A 97 -6.02 -4.63 2.79
N ILE A 98 -5.71 -5.41 3.81
CA ILE A 98 -5.28 -4.91 5.12
C ILE A 98 -3.75 -4.95 5.16
N ARG A 99 -3.10 -3.78 5.21
CA ARG A 99 -1.67 -3.70 5.48
C ARG A 99 -1.43 -3.62 6.98
N LEU A 100 -0.67 -4.57 7.50
CA LEU A 100 -0.35 -4.63 8.92
C LEU A 100 0.93 -3.84 9.23
N ASP A 101 0.76 -2.68 9.86
CA ASP A 101 1.85 -1.95 10.51
C ASP A 101 1.88 -2.28 12.01
N GLY A 102 2.30 -3.49 12.29
CA GLY A 102 2.27 -4.12 13.60
C GLY A 102 1.82 -5.58 13.49
N ASN A 103 1.88 -6.32 14.59
CA ASN A 103 1.52 -7.74 14.60
C ASN A 103 0.61 -8.09 15.77
N PHE A 104 -0.08 -9.21 15.66
CA PHE A 104 -0.91 -9.80 16.70
C PHE A 104 -0.24 -11.02 17.36
N GLY A 105 1.05 -11.21 17.11
CA GLY A 105 1.76 -12.44 17.41
C GLY A 105 1.39 -13.57 16.44
N THR A 106 2.18 -14.64 16.42
CA THR A 106 2.11 -15.71 15.41
C THR A 106 0.69 -16.25 15.19
N GLN A 107 -0.07 -16.51 16.26
CA GLN A 107 -1.43 -17.06 16.11
C GLN A 107 -2.42 -16.05 15.56
N GLY A 108 -2.31 -14.78 15.96
CA GLY A 108 -3.15 -13.71 15.41
C GLY A 108 -2.83 -13.43 13.95
N ASP A 109 -1.56 -13.41 13.59
CA ASP A 109 -1.12 -13.18 12.22
C ASP A 109 -1.53 -14.35 11.29
N ILE A 110 -1.50 -15.61 11.78
CA ILE A 110 -2.07 -16.74 11.07
C ILE A 110 -3.59 -16.57 10.89
N ALA A 111 -4.30 -16.14 11.94
CA ALA A 111 -5.76 -16.02 11.89
C ALA A 111 -6.22 -15.00 10.86
N VAL A 112 -5.59 -13.81 10.78
CA VAL A 112 -5.96 -12.79 9.78
C VAL A 112 -5.80 -13.29 8.35
N THR A 113 -4.77 -14.13 8.06
CA THR A 113 -4.57 -14.70 6.73
C THR A 113 -5.58 -15.76 6.34
N ARG A 114 -6.39 -16.23 7.28
CA ARG A 114 -7.44 -17.25 7.07
C ARG A 114 -8.84 -16.66 7.04
N ASN A 115 -8.97 -15.36 6.90
CA ASN A 115 -10.27 -14.72 6.88
C ASN A 115 -11.15 -15.25 5.73
N PRO A 116 -12.48 -15.38 5.95
CA PRO A 116 -13.39 -15.92 4.94
C PRO A 116 -13.85 -14.87 3.92
N TYR A 117 -13.42 -13.62 4.05
CA TYR A 117 -13.88 -12.50 3.24
C TYR A 117 -13.03 -12.27 1.98
N GLY A 118 -11.93 -13.02 1.82
CA GLY A 118 -11.01 -12.85 0.70
C GLY A 118 -10.11 -11.62 0.81
N ILE A 119 -10.12 -10.92 1.95
CA ILE A 119 -9.26 -9.77 2.20
C ILE A 119 -7.80 -10.23 2.21
N LYS A 120 -6.96 -9.62 1.38
CA LYS A 120 -5.51 -9.90 1.40
C LYS A 120 -4.88 -9.26 2.62
N ILE A 121 -3.86 -9.91 3.15
CA ILE A 121 -3.05 -9.38 4.25
C ILE A 121 -1.69 -9.01 3.71
N GLU A 122 -1.36 -7.74 3.79
CA GLU A 122 -0.13 -7.18 3.30
C GLU A 122 0.85 -6.97 4.46
N PHE A 123 1.96 -7.71 4.42
CA PHE A 123 3.03 -7.60 5.41
C PHE A 123 4.14 -6.67 4.92
N ASN A 124 4.90 -6.14 5.89
CA ASN A 124 6.02 -5.26 5.60
C ASN A 124 7.17 -6.04 4.93
N ALA A 125 7.46 -5.70 3.68
CA ALA A 125 8.52 -6.31 2.89
C ALA A 125 9.92 -5.76 3.21
N SER A 126 10.02 -4.65 3.95
CA SER A 126 11.28 -3.97 4.26
C SER A 126 12.04 -4.56 5.46
N MET A 127 11.56 -5.66 5.99
CA MET A 127 12.15 -6.34 7.15
C MET A 127 11.81 -7.84 7.11
N ASP A 128 12.50 -8.63 7.90
CA ASP A 128 12.10 -10.01 8.13
C ASP A 128 10.84 -10.04 9.01
N ALA A 129 9.69 -10.22 8.38
CA ALA A 129 8.39 -10.32 9.04
C ALA A 129 8.02 -11.76 9.46
N GLY A 130 8.92 -12.73 9.35
CA GLY A 130 8.70 -14.13 9.71
C GLY A 130 7.60 -14.82 8.89
N VAL A 131 7.33 -14.34 7.66
CA VAL A 131 6.23 -14.82 6.82
C VAL A 131 6.41 -16.27 6.38
N ASP A 132 7.65 -16.74 6.21
CA ASP A 132 7.96 -18.13 5.95
C ASP A 132 7.51 -19.06 7.09
N LEU A 133 7.78 -18.65 8.34
CA LEU A 133 7.31 -19.37 9.53
C LEU A 133 5.80 -19.29 9.68
N LEU A 134 5.20 -18.13 9.36
CA LEU A 134 3.76 -17.95 9.39
C LEU A 134 3.07 -18.93 8.42
N ILE A 135 3.55 -19.02 7.17
CA ILE A 135 3.05 -19.98 6.17
C ILE A 135 3.25 -21.43 6.64
N LYS A 136 4.45 -21.76 7.14
CA LYS A 136 4.78 -23.09 7.65
C LYS A 136 3.88 -23.53 8.81
N ASN A 137 3.47 -22.59 9.65
CA ASN A 137 2.57 -22.84 10.78
C ASN A 137 1.08 -22.74 10.42
N GLY A 138 0.76 -22.65 9.12
CA GLY A 138 -0.60 -22.76 8.62
C GLY A 138 -1.25 -21.43 8.23
N GLY A 139 -0.50 -20.36 8.07
CA GLY A 139 -0.98 -19.15 7.40
C GLY A 139 -1.42 -19.45 5.97
N ASN A 140 -2.48 -18.79 5.51
CA ASN A 140 -2.96 -18.95 4.15
C ASN A 140 -2.14 -18.11 3.18
N LYS A 141 -1.18 -18.75 2.52
CA LYS A 141 -0.27 -18.12 1.57
C LYS A 141 -1.01 -17.35 0.45
N ASP A 142 -2.15 -17.85 0.00
CA ASP A 142 -2.90 -17.25 -1.09
C ASP A 142 -3.52 -15.89 -0.70
N GLN A 143 -3.61 -15.59 0.60
CA GLN A 143 -4.05 -14.30 1.11
C GLN A 143 -2.90 -13.40 1.56
N ILE A 144 -1.65 -13.81 1.40
CA ILE A 144 -0.48 -13.02 1.80
C ILE A 144 0.10 -12.30 0.59
N ILE A 145 0.33 -11.00 0.76
CA ILE A 145 1.13 -10.17 -0.14
C ILE A 145 2.13 -9.34 0.66
N MET A 146 3.11 -8.78 -0.01
CA MET A 146 4.20 -8.03 0.60
C MET A 146 4.25 -6.62 0.04
N CYS A 147 4.45 -5.62 0.89
CA CYS A 147 4.69 -4.24 0.44
C CYS A 147 5.81 -3.62 1.26
N HIS A 148 6.78 -3.04 0.59
CA HIS A 148 7.82 -2.28 1.26
C HIS A 148 7.24 -1.06 1.97
N ASN A 149 7.97 -0.54 2.95
CA ASN A 149 7.68 0.77 3.51
C ASN A 149 8.14 1.87 2.53
N PHE A 150 7.57 3.05 2.68
CA PHE A 150 8.16 4.30 2.23
C PHE A 150 8.84 5.01 3.40
N PHE A 151 9.76 5.92 3.10
CA PHE A 151 10.60 6.56 4.11
C PHE A 151 10.59 8.08 3.92
N PRO A 152 10.03 8.86 4.88
CA PRO A 152 9.80 10.30 4.71
C PRO A 152 11.08 11.14 4.86
N GLU A 153 12.09 10.64 5.58
CA GLU A 153 13.31 11.38 5.86
C GLU A 153 14.47 10.95 4.96
N ARG A 154 15.34 11.90 4.62
CA ARG A 154 16.57 11.60 3.89
C ARG A 154 17.46 10.64 4.68
N TYR A 155 18.09 9.74 3.97
CA TYR A 155 19.03 8.74 4.51
C TYR A 155 18.37 7.67 5.40
N THR A 156 17.04 7.56 5.37
CA THR A 156 16.30 6.52 6.09
C THR A 156 15.72 5.43 5.18
N GLY A 157 15.66 5.67 3.86
CA GLY A 157 15.22 4.70 2.88
C GLY A 157 16.10 3.46 2.82
N LEU A 158 15.57 2.38 2.28
CA LEU A 158 16.34 1.15 2.16
C LEU A 158 17.58 1.36 1.28
N ASP A 159 18.69 0.75 1.71
CA ASP A 159 19.81 0.46 0.83
C ASP A 159 19.36 -0.47 -0.30
N PHE A 160 19.90 -0.30 -1.51
CA PHE A 160 19.44 -1.04 -2.69
C PHE A 160 19.77 -2.54 -2.60
N ASP A 161 20.93 -2.90 -2.06
CA ASP A 161 21.32 -4.31 -1.90
C ASP A 161 20.44 -5.01 -0.87
N LEU A 162 20.14 -4.32 0.24
CA LEU A 162 19.21 -4.81 1.26
C LEU A 162 17.79 -5.00 0.70
N PHE A 163 17.31 -4.04 -0.08
CA PHE A 163 16.03 -4.13 -0.79
C PHE A 163 15.98 -5.38 -1.68
N GLN A 164 17.04 -5.63 -2.47
CA GLN A 164 17.10 -6.81 -3.33
C GLN A 164 17.15 -8.11 -2.50
N GLN A 165 17.85 -8.14 -1.37
CA GLN A 165 17.90 -9.32 -0.50
C GLN A 165 16.50 -9.68 0.04
N PHE A 166 15.73 -8.71 0.51
CA PHE A 166 14.35 -8.95 0.93
C PHE A 166 13.47 -9.44 -0.22
N ASN A 167 13.55 -8.81 -1.40
CA ASN A 167 12.73 -9.24 -2.53
C ASN A 167 13.05 -10.69 -2.97
N LYS A 168 14.30 -11.10 -2.98
CA LYS A 168 14.67 -12.50 -3.26
C LYS A 168 14.04 -13.47 -2.27
N GLN A 169 13.95 -13.09 -0.98
CA GLN A 169 13.27 -13.90 0.03
C GLN A 169 11.77 -14.03 -0.27
N TRP A 170 11.10 -12.94 -0.63
CA TRP A 170 9.67 -12.95 -0.95
C TRP A 170 9.37 -13.70 -2.24
N LYS A 171 10.21 -13.54 -3.27
CA LYS A 171 10.08 -14.29 -4.52
C LYS A 171 10.35 -15.79 -4.34
N ALA A 172 11.28 -16.18 -3.48
CA ALA A 172 11.49 -17.59 -3.13
C ALA A 172 10.24 -18.25 -2.53
N LEU A 173 9.41 -17.46 -1.84
CA LEU A 173 8.11 -17.86 -1.35
C LEU A 173 6.99 -17.70 -2.40
N ASN A 174 7.28 -17.20 -3.59
CA ASN A 174 6.33 -16.87 -4.65
C ASN A 174 5.20 -15.95 -4.12
N LEU A 175 5.58 -14.89 -3.42
CA LEU A 175 4.68 -13.86 -2.93
C LEU A 175 4.70 -12.64 -3.86
N HIS A 176 3.55 -12.00 -3.98
CA HIS A 176 3.38 -10.74 -4.70
C HIS A 176 4.00 -9.59 -3.90
N THR A 177 4.76 -8.71 -4.55
CA THR A 177 5.51 -7.64 -3.90
C THR A 177 5.19 -6.27 -4.48
N ALA A 178 5.15 -5.27 -3.62
CA ALA A 178 4.95 -3.87 -3.97
C ALA A 178 6.04 -2.98 -3.39
N ALA A 179 6.33 -1.86 -4.06
CA ALA A 179 7.25 -0.84 -3.56
C ALA A 179 6.78 0.56 -3.94
N PHE A 180 7.23 1.56 -3.18
CA PHE A 180 6.86 2.95 -3.38
C PHE A 180 7.90 3.72 -4.18
N VAL A 181 7.39 4.55 -5.07
CA VAL A 181 8.10 5.66 -5.73
C VAL A 181 7.57 6.99 -5.21
N SER A 182 8.35 8.04 -5.32
CA SER A 182 7.98 9.36 -4.81
C SER A 182 7.78 10.36 -5.91
N SER A 183 6.65 11.06 -5.88
CA SER A 183 6.43 12.27 -6.69
C SER A 183 7.31 13.42 -6.21
N HIS A 184 7.77 14.24 -7.15
CA HIS A 184 8.45 15.52 -6.89
C HIS A 184 7.52 16.72 -7.07
N ASN A 185 6.21 16.49 -7.21
CA ASN A 185 5.22 17.55 -7.17
C ASN A 185 5.25 18.25 -5.80
N ASP A 186 5.07 19.57 -5.76
CA ASP A 186 5.10 20.36 -4.55
C ASP A 186 3.91 21.34 -4.54
N PRO A 187 3.13 21.37 -3.47
CA PRO A 187 3.22 20.58 -2.25
C PRO A 187 2.67 19.15 -2.39
N THR A 188 3.22 18.22 -1.60
CA THR A 188 2.66 16.87 -1.42
C THR A 188 2.48 16.54 0.05
N ILE A 189 1.56 15.64 0.33
CA ILE A 189 1.27 15.12 1.67
C ILE A 189 1.40 13.60 1.72
N GLY A 190 1.47 13.09 2.92
CA GLY A 190 1.45 11.67 3.27
C GLY A 190 0.66 11.43 4.56
N PRO A 191 0.75 10.24 5.17
CA PRO A 191 0.16 9.98 6.49
C PRO A 191 0.75 10.91 7.56
N TRP A 192 1.99 11.33 7.35
CA TRP A 192 2.73 12.33 8.15
C TRP A 192 3.15 13.50 7.29
N GLU A 193 3.85 14.47 7.89
CA GLU A 193 4.49 15.55 7.13
C GLU A 193 5.56 14.97 6.20
N VAL A 194 5.57 15.44 4.95
CA VAL A 194 6.46 14.94 3.89
C VAL A 194 7.29 16.12 3.36
N PHE A 195 8.59 16.14 3.70
CA PHE A 195 9.52 17.15 3.23
C PHE A 195 10.49 16.65 2.17
N CYS A 196 10.69 15.34 2.11
CA CYS A 196 11.72 14.73 1.26
C CYS A 196 11.18 13.60 0.37
N GLY A 197 9.87 13.57 0.13
CA GLY A 197 9.21 12.50 -0.62
C GLY A 197 9.07 11.21 0.18
N LEU A 198 8.48 10.19 -0.45
CA LEU A 198 8.15 8.90 0.17
C LEU A 198 8.61 7.70 -0.69
N PRO A 199 9.89 7.61 -1.10
CA PRO A 199 10.38 6.43 -1.81
C PRO A 199 10.65 5.26 -0.86
N THR A 200 10.67 4.03 -1.38
CA THR A 200 11.15 2.85 -0.66
C THR A 200 12.68 2.83 -0.58
N VAL A 201 13.36 3.09 -1.68
CA VAL A 201 14.82 2.96 -1.80
C VAL A 201 15.49 4.33 -1.81
N GLU A 202 16.50 4.52 -0.93
CA GLU A 202 17.10 5.83 -0.71
C GLU A 202 17.73 6.45 -1.95
N ILE A 203 18.51 5.68 -2.71
CA ILE A 203 19.21 6.19 -3.90
C ILE A 203 18.25 6.70 -4.99
N MET A 204 16.96 6.32 -4.92
CA MET A 204 15.94 6.72 -5.89
C MET A 204 15.30 8.06 -5.54
N ARG A 205 15.44 8.55 -4.32
CA ARG A 205 14.81 9.77 -3.82
C ARG A 205 15.01 11.00 -4.73
N PRO A 206 16.21 11.28 -5.28
CA PRO A 206 16.42 12.43 -6.15
C PRO A 206 16.02 12.18 -7.62
N LEU A 207 15.67 10.94 -8.00
CA LEU A 207 15.43 10.58 -9.40
C LEU A 207 13.99 10.92 -9.83
N PRO A 208 13.77 11.27 -11.11
CA PRO A 208 12.42 11.39 -11.66
C PRO A 208 11.60 10.12 -11.43
N ILE A 209 10.29 10.28 -11.21
CA ILE A 209 9.42 9.19 -10.76
C ILE A 209 9.42 7.98 -11.71
N GLU A 210 9.45 8.21 -13.02
CA GLU A 210 9.53 7.16 -14.03
C GLU A 210 10.86 6.42 -14.02
N VAL A 211 11.95 7.07 -13.59
CA VAL A 211 13.25 6.44 -13.43
C VAL A 211 13.25 5.56 -12.19
N GLN A 212 12.68 6.07 -11.06
CA GLN A 212 12.48 5.26 -9.85
C GLN A 212 11.71 3.97 -10.17
N ALA A 213 10.58 4.09 -10.86
CA ALA A 213 9.75 2.94 -11.22
C ALA A 213 10.50 1.93 -12.11
N ARG A 214 11.21 2.40 -13.14
CA ARG A 214 12.03 1.53 -14.00
C ARG A 214 13.14 0.83 -13.24
N TYR A 215 13.76 1.49 -12.28
CA TYR A 215 14.78 0.89 -11.43
C TYR A 215 14.23 -0.28 -10.62
N LEU A 216 13.05 -0.08 -9.99
CA LEU A 216 12.39 -1.13 -9.21
C LEU A 216 11.98 -2.31 -10.10
N LEU A 217 11.37 -2.04 -11.25
CA LEU A 217 10.92 -3.08 -12.19
C LEU A 217 12.09 -3.85 -12.83
N ALA A 218 13.22 -3.19 -13.08
CA ALA A 218 14.41 -3.83 -13.64
C ALA A 218 15.02 -4.89 -12.72
N THR A 219 14.67 -4.92 -11.44
CA THR A 219 15.06 -6.02 -10.53
C THR A 219 14.38 -7.34 -10.86
N GLY A 220 13.23 -7.31 -11.53
CA GLY A 220 12.39 -8.48 -11.80
C GLY A 220 11.65 -9.02 -10.57
N ASP A 221 11.78 -8.35 -9.43
CA ASP A 221 11.30 -8.83 -8.13
C ASP A 221 10.15 -7.99 -7.55
N VAL A 222 9.74 -6.90 -8.24
CA VAL A 222 8.64 -6.03 -7.83
C VAL A 222 7.47 -6.18 -8.79
N ASP A 223 6.29 -6.43 -8.26
CA ASP A 223 5.08 -6.61 -9.05
C ASP A 223 4.27 -5.31 -9.18
N ASP A 224 4.13 -4.55 -8.08
CA ASP A 224 3.37 -3.30 -8.08
C ASP A 224 4.25 -2.10 -7.75
N ILE A 225 4.01 -0.99 -8.46
CA ILE A 225 4.62 0.31 -8.20
C ILE A 225 3.56 1.26 -7.68
N ILE A 226 3.76 1.84 -6.51
CA ILE A 226 2.80 2.74 -5.85
C ILE A 226 3.46 4.12 -5.65
N VAL A 227 2.76 5.18 -6.03
CA VAL A 227 3.19 6.54 -5.69
C VAL A 227 2.88 6.78 -4.22
N GLY A 228 3.90 7.05 -3.39
CA GLY A 228 3.76 7.12 -1.93
C GLY A 228 3.13 8.42 -1.42
N ASN A 229 3.47 9.57 -2.02
CA ASN A 229 2.97 10.88 -1.63
C ASN A 229 1.87 11.39 -2.57
N TYR A 230 0.99 12.25 -2.06
CA TYR A 230 -0.19 12.76 -2.74
C TYR A 230 -0.19 14.30 -2.77
N PRO A 231 -0.62 14.92 -3.89
CA PRO A 231 -0.84 14.30 -5.19
C PRO A 231 0.42 14.25 -6.05
N ALA A 232 0.59 13.23 -6.87
CA ALA A 232 1.49 13.31 -8.00
C ALA A 232 0.88 14.20 -9.09
N SER A 233 1.72 14.86 -9.87
CA SER A 233 1.25 15.64 -11.03
C SER A 233 0.70 14.73 -12.13
N THR A 234 -0.24 15.22 -12.93
CA THR A 234 -0.75 14.49 -14.11
C THR A 234 0.38 14.05 -15.06
N LYS A 235 1.42 14.89 -15.21
CA LYS A 235 2.60 14.57 -16.02
C LYS A 235 3.36 13.36 -15.47
N GLU A 236 3.51 13.24 -14.17
CA GLU A 236 4.15 12.08 -13.52
C GLU A 236 3.31 10.82 -13.67
N LEU A 237 1.98 10.92 -13.49
CA LEU A 237 1.07 9.79 -13.72
C LEU A 237 1.11 9.32 -15.18
N GLU A 238 1.13 10.23 -16.15
CA GLU A 238 1.31 9.92 -17.58
C GLU A 238 2.66 9.28 -17.87
N ALA A 239 3.74 9.70 -17.20
CA ALA A 239 5.06 9.10 -17.38
C ALA A 239 5.08 7.65 -16.85
N LEU A 240 4.47 7.40 -15.71
CA LEU A 240 4.32 6.05 -15.13
C LEU A 240 3.44 5.15 -16.01
N SER A 241 2.32 5.66 -16.53
CA SER A 241 1.39 4.87 -17.36
C SER A 241 2.01 4.34 -18.65
N LYS A 242 3.11 4.95 -19.12
CA LYS A 242 3.85 4.54 -20.34
C LYS A 242 4.91 3.47 -20.05
N ILE A 243 5.09 3.06 -18.80
CA ILE A 243 6.09 2.05 -18.45
C ILE A 243 5.56 0.67 -18.87
N ASN A 244 6.38 -0.06 -19.63
CA ASN A 244 6.07 -1.43 -19.99
C ASN A 244 6.54 -2.38 -18.89
N PHE A 245 5.62 -3.08 -18.24
CA PHE A 245 5.92 -4.10 -17.22
C PHE A 245 6.40 -5.44 -17.80
N GLN A 246 6.42 -5.59 -19.12
CA GLN A 246 6.81 -6.84 -19.80
C GLN A 246 8.21 -6.76 -20.44
N ALA A 247 8.93 -5.66 -20.20
CA ALA A 247 10.24 -5.43 -20.82
C ALA A 247 11.38 -6.01 -20.02
#